data_738987fe9a59773d0ffd69ce2e0939a1
#
_entry.id   738987fe9a59773d0ffd69ce2e0939a1
#
_cell.length_a   1.000
_cell.length_b   1.000
_cell.length_c   1.000
_cell.angle_alpha   90.00
_cell.angle_beta   90.00
_cell.angle_gamma   90.00
#
_symmetry.space_group_name_H-M   'P 1'
#
loop_
_entity.id
_entity.type
_entity.pdbx_description
1 polymer ?
#
loop_
_entity_poly.entity_id
_entity_poly.type
_entity_poly.pdbx_seq_one_letter_code
_entity_poly.pdbx_strand_id
1 'polypeptide(L)'
;RIRVHSQKNISKLWILLEDEDFRPIELRKYAETDRFIFWGTQIQFRSSVAKFSFAATTNDQLNIYLGTSGIANFISPSEKWVYDINTFHRHTIPDWVYGGVMYQVFPERFANGDSSINPKNLVEWGSTPTRLDFQGGDLYGVIQNLDHIESLGVNIVYLNPIFLSTSTHKYDSWDHFKVEPSLGGDNALKELIKECHKREMKIILDCSLNHVHPRHFGFQDLVKNGEKSKYKDWFTVFDYPVRFIHRPHLYSNTYKVGWDGNEEEYKRYLEKTFEETMVPVEIKDDDGPIVEPSFKAWWGVPDMPKVNFENKDARQWALDVTKYWIENFDIDGWRMDVAKELDFSFWKDFRDIAYSAKEDVLLISEIFGDTSQWLQGDRFDGTMNYSFRETMTDYFATKRINNKEFADSLANLYSMYSFEALSSCQNLLSSHDVKRFLNRSGNNEDGILGAIFLQTTFPGIAGIYYGDEIGLGGADDPFNREPFPWHDKPSWNMTILEFTKTMMNIKNSNTIFKYGRFELLNDTEDVVIFRRILQDESL
;
A
#
# COMPACT_ATOMS: atom_id res chain seq x y z
N ARG A 1 21.54 -10.75 2.65
CA ARG A 1 21.45 -11.41 1.33
C ARG A 1 21.93 -10.44 0.25
N ILE A 2 22.67 -10.93 -0.73
CA ILE A 2 23.09 -10.15 -1.91
C ILE A 2 22.42 -10.74 -3.14
N ARG A 3 21.88 -9.87 -3.99
CA ARG A 3 21.26 -10.22 -5.28
C ARG A 3 21.81 -9.33 -6.37
N VAL A 4 22.12 -9.94 -7.51
CA VAL A 4 22.71 -9.26 -8.68
C VAL A 4 22.07 -9.85 -9.93
N HIS A 5 21.88 -9.07 -10.96
CA HIS A 5 21.55 -9.57 -12.28
C HIS A 5 22.71 -9.33 -13.27
N SER A 6 22.86 -10.23 -14.22
CA SER A 6 23.85 -10.14 -15.29
C SER A 6 23.22 -10.41 -16.64
N GLN A 7 23.94 -10.06 -17.71
CA GLN A 7 23.59 -10.53 -19.04
C GLN A 7 23.78 -12.05 -19.15
N LYS A 8 23.19 -12.69 -20.16
CA LYS A 8 23.21 -14.15 -20.39
C LYS A 8 24.57 -14.73 -20.77
N ASN A 9 25.52 -13.89 -21.10
CA ASN A 9 26.89 -14.32 -21.41
C ASN A 9 27.74 -14.65 -20.16
N ILE A 10 27.18 -14.54 -18.95
CA ILE A 10 27.87 -14.87 -17.70
C ILE A 10 27.52 -16.30 -17.29
N SER A 11 28.54 -17.14 -17.13
CA SER A 11 28.40 -18.55 -16.69
C SER A 11 28.57 -18.75 -15.19
N LYS A 12 29.39 -17.89 -14.54
CA LYS A 12 29.63 -17.89 -13.09
C LYS A 12 29.82 -16.48 -12.57
N LEU A 13 29.40 -16.25 -11.32
CA LEU A 13 29.51 -14.96 -10.66
C LEU A 13 29.96 -15.12 -9.20
N TRP A 14 30.91 -14.32 -8.77
CA TRP A 14 31.39 -14.26 -7.38
C TRP A 14 31.34 -12.84 -6.85
N ILE A 15 31.08 -12.70 -5.56
CA ILE A 15 31.46 -11.51 -4.80
C ILE A 15 32.83 -11.75 -4.18
N LEU A 16 33.74 -10.80 -4.38
CA LEU A 16 35.06 -10.76 -3.80
C LEU A 16 34.97 -9.88 -2.53
N LEU A 17 34.84 -10.53 -1.38
CA LEU A 17 34.62 -9.88 -0.10
C LEU A 17 35.92 -9.73 0.67
N GLU A 18 36.15 -8.54 1.23
CA GLU A 18 37.23 -8.25 2.17
C GLU A 18 36.62 -7.67 3.44
N ASP A 19 36.51 -8.48 4.45
CA ASP A 19 36.07 -8.10 5.80
C ASP A 19 37.19 -8.29 6.84
N GLU A 20 37.58 -9.49 7.20
CA GLU A 20 38.84 -9.77 7.93
C GLU A 20 39.89 -10.38 6.99
N ASP A 21 39.39 -11.22 6.07
CA ASP A 21 40.17 -11.89 5.06
C ASP A 21 39.59 -11.64 3.67
N PHE A 22 40.35 -11.91 2.62
CA PHE A 22 39.86 -11.95 1.25
C PHE A 22 39.09 -13.27 1.02
N ARG A 23 37.78 -13.16 0.70
CA ARG A 23 36.89 -14.30 0.48
C ARG A 23 36.13 -14.19 -0.84
N PRO A 24 36.44 -14.98 -1.86
CA PRO A 24 35.56 -15.15 -3.00
C PRO A 24 34.37 -16.05 -2.61
N ILE A 25 33.16 -15.53 -2.77
CA ILE A 25 31.92 -16.26 -2.46
C ILE A 25 31.12 -16.36 -3.75
N GLU A 26 30.85 -17.58 -4.18
CA GLU A 26 30.05 -17.83 -5.38
C GLU A 26 28.59 -17.46 -5.17
N LEU A 27 28.02 -16.75 -6.13
CA LEU A 27 26.58 -16.49 -6.19
C LEU A 27 25.90 -17.62 -6.97
N ARG A 28 24.72 -18.03 -6.49
CA ARG A 28 23.91 -19.05 -7.15
C ARG A 28 22.86 -18.41 -8.03
N LYS A 29 22.65 -18.95 -9.22
CA LYS A 29 21.53 -18.59 -10.08
C LYS A 29 20.23 -18.95 -9.37
N TYR A 30 19.26 -18.02 -9.28
CA TYR A 30 17.93 -18.28 -8.72
C TYR A 30 16.80 -17.98 -9.69
N ALA A 31 17.09 -17.29 -10.79
CA ALA A 31 16.16 -17.06 -11.89
C ALA A 31 16.92 -16.74 -13.17
N GLU A 32 16.28 -16.95 -14.28
CA GLU A 32 16.74 -16.51 -15.60
C GLU A 32 15.54 -16.00 -16.40
N THR A 33 15.75 -14.90 -17.11
CA THR A 33 14.80 -14.28 -18.01
C THR A 33 15.37 -14.25 -19.42
N ASP A 34 14.64 -13.71 -20.38
CA ASP A 34 15.17 -13.52 -21.75
C ASP A 34 16.40 -12.62 -21.80
N ARG A 35 16.50 -11.68 -20.89
CA ARG A 35 17.55 -10.64 -20.89
C ARG A 35 18.63 -10.89 -19.87
N PHE A 36 18.27 -11.44 -18.70
CA PHE A 36 19.15 -11.48 -17.54
C PHE A 36 19.17 -12.83 -16.85
N ILE A 37 20.30 -13.11 -16.20
CA ILE A 37 20.41 -14.15 -15.18
C ILE A 37 20.45 -13.45 -13.81
N PHE A 38 19.66 -13.95 -12.86
CA PHE A 38 19.59 -13.43 -11.50
C PHE A 38 20.38 -14.34 -10.55
N TRP A 39 21.29 -13.74 -9.83
CA TRP A 39 22.22 -14.40 -8.93
C TRP A 39 22.00 -13.94 -7.49
N GLY A 40 22.18 -14.82 -6.52
CA GLY A 40 22.06 -14.47 -5.12
C GLY A 40 22.87 -15.36 -4.20
N THR A 41 23.21 -14.81 -3.03
CA THR A 41 23.87 -15.54 -1.95
C THR A 41 23.55 -14.90 -0.60
N GLN A 42 23.82 -15.63 0.48
CA GLN A 42 23.83 -15.10 1.85
C GLN A 42 25.26 -14.91 2.31
N ILE A 43 25.54 -13.79 2.92
CA ILE A 43 26.87 -13.45 3.44
C ILE A 43 26.72 -13.13 4.91
N GLN A 44 27.62 -13.70 5.70
CA GLN A 44 27.87 -13.27 7.08
C GLN A 44 29.15 -12.45 7.08
N PHE A 45 29.02 -11.16 7.40
CA PHE A 45 30.19 -10.29 7.60
C PHE A 45 30.91 -10.63 8.91
N ARG A 46 32.24 -10.55 8.88
CA ARG A 46 33.10 -10.80 10.04
C ARG A 46 33.52 -9.53 10.75
N SER A 47 33.41 -8.38 10.06
CA SER A 47 33.69 -7.06 10.60
C SER A 47 32.55 -6.09 10.32
N SER A 48 32.51 -4.97 11.04
CA SER A 48 31.53 -3.90 10.83
C SER A 48 31.74 -3.13 9.51
N VAL A 49 32.93 -3.19 8.95
CA VAL A 49 33.26 -2.60 7.65
C VAL A 49 33.78 -3.68 6.73
N ALA A 50 33.19 -3.80 5.55
CA ALA A 50 33.62 -4.73 4.52
C ALA A 50 33.79 -4.01 3.18
N LYS A 51 34.78 -4.40 2.40
CA LYS A 51 34.97 -3.96 1.02
C LYS A 51 34.62 -5.11 0.09
N PHE A 52 34.01 -4.81 -1.04
CA PHE A 52 33.67 -5.86 -2.00
C PHE A 52 33.70 -5.35 -3.45
N SER A 53 33.92 -6.28 -4.35
CA SER A 53 33.77 -6.15 -5.80
C SER A 53 33.22 -7.47 -6.34
N PHE A 54 33.00 -7.57 -7.64
CA PHE A 54 32.51 -8.80 -8.26
C PHE A 54 33.51 -9.34 -9.27
N ALA A 55 33.54 -10.67 -9.43
CA ALA A 55 34.23 -11.34 -10.49
C ALA A 55 33.22 -12.23 -11.23
N ALA A 56 33.34 -12.33 -12.53
CA ALA A 56 32.50 -13.20 -13.35
C ALA A 56 33.32 -13.95 -14.40
N THR A 57 32.86 -15.16 -14.74
CA THR A 57 33.36 -15.89 -15.90
C THR A 57 32.30 -15.84 -16.99
N THR A 58 32.67 -15.43 -18.18
CA THR A 58 31.78 -15.43 -19.34
C THR A 58 31.61 -16.86 -19.91
N ASN A 59 30.64 -17.04 -20.80
CA ASN A 59 30.46 -18.32 -21.53
C ASN A 59 31.72 -18.71 -22.35
N ASP A 60 32.48 -17.71 -22.83
CA ASP A 60 33.73 -17.89 -23.55
C ASP A 60 34.93 -18.10 -22.63
N GLN A 61 34.71 -18.37 -21.34
CA GLN A 61 35.74 -18.62 -20.31
C GLN A 61 36.64 -17.44 -20.02
N LEU A 62 36.24 -16.21 -20.34
CA LEU A 62 36.95 -15.00 -19.95
C LEU A 62 36.60 -14.59 -18.54
N ASN A 63 37.58 -14.19 -17.75
CA ASN A 63 37.34 -13.60 -16.43
C ASN A 63 37.26 -12.09 -16.54
N ILE A 64 36.21 -11.52 -15.97
CA ILE A 64 35.97 -10.08 -15.88
C ILE A 64 35.70 -9.69 -14.43
N TYR A 65 36.01 -8.45 -14.09
CA TYR A 65 35.86 -7.90 -12.76
C TYR A 65 35.00 -6.64 -12.82
N LEU A 66 34.14 -6.44 -11.85
CA LEU A 66 33.30 -5.27 -11.70
C LEU A 66 33.65 -4.56 -10.38
N GLY A 67 34.13 -3.37 -10.47
CA GLY A 67 34.37 -2.45 -9.38
C GLY A 67 33.55 -1.17 -9.51
N THR A 68 33.82 -0.19 -8.66
CA THR A 68 33.07 1.10 -8.64
C THR A 68 33.19 1.89 -9.94
N SER A 69 34.27 1.72 -10.70
CA SER A 69 34.52 2.40 -12.00
C SER A 69 34.03 1.60 -13.21
N GLY A 70 33.43 0.41 -13.00
CA GLY A 70 32.89 -0.43 -14.07
C GLY A 70 33.64 -1.75 -14.27
N ILE A 71 33.55 -2.32 -15.48
CA ILE A 71 34.08 -3.63 -15.83
C ILE A 71 35.54 -3.50 -16.27
N ALA A 72 36.41 -4.38 -15.75
CA ALA A 72 37.83 -4.48 -16.08
C ALA A 72 38.27 -5.94 -16.24
N ASN A 73 39.47 -6.14 -16.85
CA ASN A 73 40.06 -7.48 -17.00
C ASN A 73 40.98 -7.86 -15.81
N PHE A 74 41.03 -7.04 -14.78
CA PHE A 74 41.85 -7.24 -13.59
C PHE A 74 41.17 -6.70 -12.35
N ILE A 75 41.53 -7.24 -11.18
CA ILE A 75 41.05 -6.76 -9.89
C ILE A 75 41.78 -5.45 -9.55
N SER A 76 41.04 -4.35 -9.40
CA SER A 76 41.59 -3.10 -8.89
C SER A 76 41.43 -3.05 -7.36
N PRO A 77 42.53 -2.89 -6.61
CA PRO A 77 42.44 -2.80 -5.15
C PRO A 77 41.70 -1.56 -4.64
N SER A 78 41.65 -0.49 -5.44
CA SER A 78 41.03 0.80 -5.06
C SER A 78 39.57 0.93 -5.48
N GLU A 79 39.06 0.05 -6.37
CA GLU A 79 37.74 0.16 -6.96
C GLU A 79 36.75 -0.82 -6.33
N LYS A 80 36.51 -0.65 -5.02
CA LYS A 80 35.62 -1.52 -4.23
C LYS A 80 34.52 -0.70 -3.60
N TRP A 81 33.34 -1.28 -3.56
CA TRP A 81 32.27 -0.76 -2.70
C TRP A 81 32.62 -1.02 -1.24
N VAL A 82 32.23 -0.07 -0.39
CA VAL A 82 32.39 -0.18 1.06
C VAL A 82 31.00 -0.37 1.68
N TYR A 83 30.88 -1.41 2.47
CA TYR A 83 29.73 -1.62 3.36
C TYR A 83 30.19 -1.34 4.79
N ASP A 84 29.54 -0.39 5.45
CA ASP A 84 29.78 -0.07 6.85
C ASP A 84 28.46 -0.20 7.61
N ILE A 85 28.36 -1.20 8.50
CA ILE A 85 27.14 -1.49 9.26
C ILE A 85 26.73 -0.34 10.17
N ASN A 86 27.69 0.53 10.56
CA ASN A 86 27.42 1.67 11.44
C ASN A 86 26.76 2.84 10.70
N THR A 87 26.91 2.88 9.38
CA THR A 87 26.32 3.93 8.51
C THR A 87 25.14 3.42 7.69
N PHE A 88 24.94 2.10 7.67
CA PHE A 88 23.89 1.46 6.89
C PHE A 88 22.66 1.26 7.76
N HIS A 89 21.55 1.85 7.38
CA HIS A 89 20.27 1.58 8.02
C HIS A 89 19.88 0.13 7.72
N ARG A 90 19.97 -0.74 8.74
CA ARG A 90 19.47 -2.10 8.60
C ARG A 90 17.96 -2.05 8.48
N HIS A 91 17.44 -2.51 7.36
CA HIS A 91 16.00 -2.70 7.22
C HIS A 91 15.59 -3.86 8.12
N THR A 92 14.98 -3.54 9.25
CA THR A 92 14.38 -4.51 10.17
C THR A 92 12.87 -4.36 10.13
N ILE A 93 12.16 -5.46 10.18
CA ILE A 93 10.70 -5.51 10.21
C ILE A 93 10.27 -6.39 11.39
N PRO A 94 9.08 -6.17 11.94
CA PRO A 94 8.56 -7.03 13.02
C PRO A 94 8.39 -8.49 12.57
N ASP A 95 8.64 -9.44 13.48
CA ASP A 95 8.54 -10.87 13.15
C ASP A 95 7.14 -11.30 12.72
N TRP A 96 6.10 -10.66 13.24
CA TRP A 96 4.71 -10.97 12.89
C TRP A 96 4.33 -10.62 11.44
N VAL A 97 5.18 -9.85 10.74
CA VAL A 97 4.99 -9.47 9.32
C VAL A 97 5.33 -10.62 8.37
N TYR A 98 6.32 -11.45 8.75
CA TYR A 98 6.74 -12.55 7.88
C TYR A 98 5.65 -13.60 7.69
N GLY A 99 5.27 -13.82 6.43
CA GLY A 99 4.17 -14.72 6.08
C GLY A 99 2.79 -14.18 6.45
N GLY A 100 2.69 -12.87 6.68
CA GLY A 100 1.45 -12.20 7.05
C GLY A 100 0.33 -12.39 6.05
N VAL A 101 -0.89 -12.42 6.58
CA VAL A 101 -2.15 -12.38 5.84
C VAL A 101 -2.93 -11.17 6.33
N MET A 102 -3.14 -10.21 5.44
CA MET A 102 -3.80 -8.95 5.75
C MET A 102 -5.20 -8.92 5.16
N TYR A 103 -6.17 -8.51 5.97
CA TYR A 103 -7.53 -8.29 5.53
C TYR A 103 -7.85 -6.79 5.55
N GLN A 104 -8.05 -6.21 4.37
CA GLN A 104 -8.40 -4.81 4.20
C GLN A 104 -9.91 -4.62 4.32
N VAL A 105 -10.31 -3.82 5.29
CA VAL A 105 -11.71 -3.47 5.56
C VAL A 105 -11.99 -2.03 5.15
N PHE A 106 -13.05 -1.82 4.38
CA PHE A 106 -13.67 -0.50 4.19
C PHE A 106 -14.85 -0.43 5.17
N PRO A 107 -14.71 0.20 6.36
CA PRO A 107 -15.66 0.02 7.47
C PRO A 107 -17.09 0.35 7.09
N GLU A 108 -17.30 1.44 6.36
CA GLU A 108 -18.61 1.94 5.92
C GLU A 108 -19.38 0.94 5.02
N ARG A 109 -18.68 -0.03 4.40
CA ARG A 109 -19.22 -1.03 3.47
C ARG A 109 -19.10 -2.47 3.96
N PHE A 110 -18.54 -2.69 5.15
CA PHE A 110 -18.28 -4.03 5.64
C PHE A 110 -19.47 -4.64 6.40
N ALA A 111 -19.90 -4.00 7.48
CA ALA A 111 -21.06 -4.44 8.27
C ALA A 111 -21.60 -3.30 9.14
N ASN A 112 -22.92 -3.20 9.27
CA ASN A 112 -23.59 -2.29 10.19
C ASN A 112 -23.80 -3.02 11.52
N GLY A 113 -23.01 -2.67 12.53
CA GLY A 113 -23.04 -3.33 13.85
C GLY A 113 -23.94 -2.62 14.86
N ASP A 114 -24.07 -1.28 14.75
CA ASP A 114 -24.91 -0.47 15.62
C ASP A 114 -25.73 0.56 14.82
N SER A 115 -26.95 0.23 14.50
CA SER A 115 -27.84 1.11 13.74
C SER A 115 -28.18 2.44 14.43
N SER A 116 -27.91 2.58 15.74
CA SER A 116 -28.18 3.81 16.48
C SER A 116 -27.22 4.96 16.16
N ILE A 117 -26.05 4.63 15.61
CA ILE A 117 -24.99 5.60 15.22
C ILE A 117 -25.00 5.93 13.73
N ASN A 118 -25.91 5.35 12.97
CA ASN A 118 -25.98 5.54 11.52
C ASN A 118 -26.06 7.02 11.11
N PRO A 119 -25.39 7.43 10.02
CA PRO A 119 -25.51 8.76 9.46
C PRO A 119 -26.94 9.03 8.95
N LYS A 120 -27.30 10.33 8.88
CA LYS A 120 -28.67 10.73 8.47
C LYS A 120 -29.02 10.37 7.03
N ASN A 121 -28.04 10.31 6.14
CA ASN A 121 -28.19 10.04 4.71
C ASN A 121 -27.95 8.56 4.39
N LEU A 122 -28.55 7.69 5.19
CA LEU A 122 -28.42 6.25 5.03
C LEU A 122 -29.31 5.76 3.88
N VAL A 123 -28.73 4.92 3.01
CA VAL A 123 -29.48 4.13 2.04
C VAL A 123 -29.61 2.68 2.53
N GLU A 124 -30.48 1.90 1.89
CA GLU A 124 -30.66 0.50 2.23
C GLU A 124 -29.36 -0.28 2.01
N TRP A 125 -29.00 -1.13 2.99
CA TRP A 125 -27.81 -1.99 2.89
C TRP A 125 -27.91 -2.92 1.67
N GLY A 126 -26.86 -2.94 0.85
CA GLY A 126 -26.83 -3.71 -0.39
C GLY A 126 -27.36 -2.96 -1.62
N SER A 127 -27.82 -1.71 -1.47
CA SER A 127 -28.14 -0.87 -2.63
C SER A 127 -26.87 -0.53 -3.40
N THR A 128 -27.01 -0.23 -4.70
CA THR A 128 -25.88 0.16 -5.56
C THR A 128 -25.11 1.31 -4.93
N PRO A 129 -23.79 1.16 -4.72
CA PRO A 129 -23.00 2.18 -4.05
C PRO A 129 -22.86 3.43 -4.92
N THR A 130 -22.92 4.58 -4.26
CA THR A 130 -22.52 5.88 -4.82
C THR A 130 -21.35 6.45 -4.03
N ARG A 131 -20.73 7.51 -4.52
CA ARG A 131 -19.65 8.20 -3.79
C ARG A 131 -20.16 8.97 -2.56
N LEU A 132 -21.43 9.32 -2.53
CA LEU A 132 -22.03 10.24 -1.55
C LEU A 132 -22.91 9.55 -0.50
N ASP A 133 -23.55 8.44 -0.84
CA ASP A 133 -24.56 7.81 0.00
C ASP A 133 -23.95 6.79 0.95
N PHE A 134 -24.34 6.83 2.22
CA PHE A 134 -23.85 5.94 3.27
C PHE A 134 -24.68 4.66 3.34
N GLN A 135 -23.99 3.54 3.59
CA GLN A 135 -24.62 2.22 3.86
C GLN A 135 -24.68 1.93 5.36
N GLY A 136 -23.91 2.65 6.16
CA GLY A 136 -23.96 2.58 7.62
C GLY A 136 -23.09 1.50 8.26
N GLY A 137 -22.08 1.00 7.55
CA GLY A 137 -21.09 0.12 8.16
C GLY A 137 -20.27 0.86 9.22
N ASP A 138 -19.84 0.14 10.26
CA ASP A 138 -19.15 0.69 11.42
C ASP A 138 -18.14 -0.28 12.05
N LEU A 139 -17.38 0.15 13.06
CA LEU A 139 -16.36 -0.66 13.72
C LEU A 139 -16.98 -1.77 14.59
N TYR A 140 -18.22 -1.60 15.11
CA TYR A 140 -18.92 -2.68 15.80
C TYR A 140 -19.29 -3.81 14.84
N GLY A 141 -19.65 -3.46 13.59
CA GLY A 141 -19.85 -4.45 12.54
C GLY A 141 -18.59 -5.23 12.21
N VAL A 142 -17.41 -4.57 12.25
CA VAL A 142 -16.12 -5.27 12.11
C VAL A 142 -15.91 -6.22 13.30
N ILE A 143 -16.11 -5.75 14.55
CA ILE A 143 -15.96 -6.57 15.77
C ILE A 143 -16.85 -7.81 15.70
N GLN A 144 -18.11 -7.66 15.31
CA GLN A 144 -19.08 -8.76 15.22
C GLN A 144 -18.70 -9.83 14.19
N ASN A 145 -17.86 -9.48 13.22
CA ASN A 145 -17.46 -10.38 12.14
C ASN A 145 -15.96 -10.77 12.19
N LEU A 146 -15.27 -10.54 13.32
CA LEU A 146 -13.87 -10.95 13.49
C LEU A 146 -13.67 -12.47 13.35
N ASP A 147 -14.66 -13.30 13.72
CA ASP A 147 -14.56 -14.75 13.57
C ASP A 147 -14.50 -15.18 12.09
N HIS A 148 -15.18 -14.45 11.19
CA HIS A 148 -15.03 -14.66 9.75
C HIS A 148 -13.61 -14.32 9.30
N ILE A 149 -13.09 -13.15 9.68
CA ILE A 149 -11.75 -12.69 9.34
C ILE A 149 -10.69 -13.67 9.87
N GLU A 150 -10.79 -14.09 11.12
CA GLU A 150 -9.89 -15.07 11.75
C GLU A 150 -9.90 -16.41 11.02
N SER A 151 -11.10 -16.89 10.59
CA SER A 151 -11.25 -18.16 9.87
C SER A 151 -10.48 -18.21 8.55
N LEU A 152 -10.15 -17.05 7.97
CA LEU A 152 -9.33 -16.92 6.75
C LEU A 152 -7.82 -17.04 7.03
N GLY A 153 -7.39 -17.23 8.28
CA GLY A 153 -5.97 -17.25 8.64
C GLY A 153 -5.33 -15.86 8.69
N VAL A 154 -6.15 -14.82 8.83
CA VAL A 154 -5.71 -13.42 8.92
C VAL A 154 -5.01 -13.16 10.25
N ASN A 155 -3.86 -12.50 10.20
CA ASN A 155 -3.15 -12.00 11.38
C ASN A 155 -2.96 -10.47 11.35
N ILE A 156 -3.45 -9.78 10.30
CA ILE A 156 -3.35 -8.32 10.17
C ILE A 156 -4.69 -7.78 9.66
N VAL A 157 -5.34 -6.92 10.44
CA VAL A 157 -6.53 -6.16 10.01
C VAL A 157 -6.08 -4.76 9.58
N TYR A 158 -6.37 -4.39 8.35
CA TYR A 158 -6.11 -3.06 7.82
C TYR A 158 -7.43 -2.33 7.61
N LEU A 159 -7.62 -1.20 8.29
CA LEU A 159 -8.80 -0.35 8.17
C LEU A 159 -8.53 0.80 7.21
N ASN A 160 -9.36 0.98 6.18
CA ASN A 160 -9.43 2.25 5.46
C ASN A 160 -9.76 3.40 6.42
N PRO A 161 -9.58 4.69 6.04
CA PRO A 161 -9.61 5.79 6.99
C PRO A 161 -10.86 5.84 7.86
N ILE A 162 -10.67 6.18 9.13
CA ILE A 162 -11.72 6.18 10.16
C ILE A 162 -11.88 7.53 10.87
N PHE A 163 -11.09 8.56 10.49
CA PHE A 163 -11.09 9.85 11.18
C PHE A 163 -12.28 10.72 10.77
N LEU A 164 -12.52 11.81 11.52
CA LEU A 164 -13.64 12.73 11.27
C LEU A 164 -13.65 13.25 9.84
N SER A 165 -14.70 12.92 9.09
CA SER A 165 -14.87 13.27 7.67
C SER A 165 -16.34 13.29 7.28
N THR A 166 -16.69 14.06 6.25
CA THR A 166 -18.05 14.08 5.68
C THR A 166 -18.26 13.06 4.58
N SER A 167 -17.19 12.45 4.06
CA SER A 167 -17.26 11.47 2.97
C SER A 167 -17.41 10.05 3.48
N THR A 168 -17.83 9.15 2.59
CA THR A 168 -17.88 7.71 2.85
C THR A 168 -16.50 7.08 2.99
N HIS A 169 -15.50 7.61 2.25
CA HIS A 169 -14.12 7.12 2.19
C HIS A 169 -13.20 7.70 3.26
N LYS A 170 -13.50 8.87 3.81
CA LYS A 170 -12.80 9.57 4.90
C LYS A 170 -11.34 9.96 4.63
N TYR A 171 -10.89 9.96 3.37
CA TYR A 171 -9.57 10.50 3.01
C TYR A 171 -9.50 12.03 3.15
N ASP A 172 -10.64 12.72 3.17
CA ASP A 172 -10.84 14.15 3.40
C ASP A 172 -11.04 14.48 4.89
N SER A 173 -10.26 13.90 5.78
CA SER A 173 -10.41 14.13 7.22
C SER A 173 -10.09 15.56 7.64
N TRP A 174 -10.84 16.08 8.65
CA TRP A 174 -10.57 17.40 9.24
C TRP A 174 -10.04 17.36 10.67
N ASP A 175 -10.29 16.30 11.41
CA ASP A 175 -9.70 16.06 12.73
C ASP A 175 -9.12 14.64 12.78
N HIS A 176 -7.81 14.56 12.67
CA HIS A 176 -7.07 13.32 12.66
C HIS A 176 -6.80 12.72 14.05
N PHE A 177 -7.31 13.37 15.12
CA PHE A 177 -7.18 12.90 16.49
C PHE A 177 -8.48 12.27 17.03
N LYS A 178 -9.49 12.08 16.19
CA LYS A 178 -10.79 11.51 16.57
C LYS A 178 -11.31 10.55 15.53
N VAL A 179 -11.87 9.46 16.00
CA VAL A 179 -12.62 8.51 15.15
C VAL A 179 -14.01 9.11 14.85
N GLU A 180 -14.47 8.92 13.62
CA GLU A 180 -15.81 9.30 13.16
C GLU A 180 -16.91 8.68 14.04
N PRO A 181 -17.83 9.49 14.61
CA PRO A 181 -18.89 8.99 15.48
C PRO A 181 -19.80 7.96 14.80
N SER A 182 -20.08 8.12 13.50
CA SER A 182 -20.87 7.14 12.73
C SER A 182 -20.15 5.81 12.52
N LEU A 183 -18.87 5.72 12.81
CA LEU A 183 -18.11 4.47 12.89
C LEU A 183 -18.00 3.92 14.33
N GLY A 184 -18.60 4.58 15.32
CA GLY A 184 -18.56 4.19 16.74
C GLY A 184 -17.58 4.97 17.59
N GLY A 185 -16.84 5.92 16.99
CA GLY A 185 -15.90 6.79 17.70
C GLY A 185 -14.73 6.04 18.33
N ASP A 186 -14.00 6.74 19.19
CA ASP A 186 -12.79 6.24 19.85
C ASP A 186 -13.03 4.96 20.68
N ASN A 187 -14.23 4.79 21.25
CA ASN A 187 -14.56 3.62 22.07
C ASN A 187 -14.65 2.35 21.22
N ALA A 188 -15.30 2.41 20.07
CA ALA A 188 -15.39 1.27 19.15
C ALA A 188 -14.01 0.86 18.63
N LEU A 189 -13.13 1.83 18.33
CA LEU A 189 -11.76 1.52 17.92
C LEU A 189 -10.98 0.82 19.03
N LYS A 190 -11.05 1.31 20.27
CA LYS A 190 -10.39 0.66 21.42
C LYS A 190 -10.88 -0.77 21.63
N GLU A 191 -12.18 -0.99 21.49
CA GLU A 191 -12.77 -2.32 21.59
C GLU A 191 -12.29 -3.24 20.44
N LEU A 192 -12.27 -2.73 19.21
CA LEU A 192 -11.78 -3.48 18.04
C LEU A 192 -10.31 -3.88 18.21
N ILE A 193 -9.44 -2.95 18.61
CA ILE A 193 -8.01 -3.23 18.85
C ILE A 193 -7.86 -4.32 19.92
N LYS A 194 -8.58 -4.19 21.03
CA LYS A 194 -8.56 -5.18 22.11
C LYS A 194 -8.99 -6.57 21.61
N GLU A 195 -10.05 -6.66 20.84
CA GLU A 195 -10.56 -7.95 20.31
C GLU A 195 -9.65 -8.53 19.23
N CYS A 196 -8.98 -7.67 18.42
CA CYS A 196 -7.93 -8.10 17.49
C CYS A 196 -6.72 -8.67 18.25
N HIS A 197 -6.17 -7.93 19.21
CA HIS A 197 -5.00 -8.37 19.98
C HIS A 197 -5.27 -9.65 20.77
N LYS A 198 -6.48 -9.84 21.32
CA LYS A 198 -6.90 -11.08 21.98
C LYS A 198 -6.86 -12.30 21.05
N ARG A 199 -7.02 -12.09 19.74
CA ARG A 199 -6.94 -13.11 18.68
C ARG A 199 -5.56 -13.17 18.03
N GLU A 200 -4.55 -12.52 18.63
CA GLU A 200 -3.19 -12.39 18.05
C GLU A 200 -3.17 -11.70 16.67
N MET A 201 -4.22 -10.95 16.34
CA MET A 201 -4.28 -10.13 15.12
C MET A 201 -3.76 -8.72 15.40
N LYS A 202 -2.96 -8.20 14.47
CA LYS A 202 -2.44 -6.84 14.46
C LYS A 202 -3.39 -5.90 13.73
N ILE A 203 -3.38 -4.60 14.08
CA ILE A 203 -4.26 -3.61 13.46
C ILE A 203 -3.46 -2.47 12.85
N ILE A 204 -3.78 -2.16 11.59
CA ILE A 204 -3.15 -1.08 10.80
C ILE A 204 -4.21 -0.05 10.44
N LEU A 205 -3.92 1.22 10.69
CA LEU A 205 -4.78 2.33 10.27
C LEU A 205 -4.28 2.96 8.98
N ASP A 206 -5.22 3.53 8.24
CA ASP A 206 -4.98 4.33 7.03
C ASP A 206 -5.06 5.82 7.35
N CYS A 207 -4.15 6.59 6.79
CA CYS A 207 -4.15 8.03 6.96
C CYS A 207 -3.66 8.76 5.72
N SER A 208 -4.39 9.80 5.32
CA SER A 208 -3.89 10.84 4.42
C SER A 208 -3.40 12.02 5.25
N LEU A 209 -2.10 12.32 5.15
CA LEU A 209 -1.51 13.54 5.73
C LEU A 209 -1.24 14.61 4.66
N ASN A 210 -1.27 14.22 3.39
CA ASN A 210 -0.97 15.12 2.26
C ASN A 210 -1.97 16.27 2.13
N HIS A 211 -3.23 16.03 2.48
CA HIS A 211 -4.33 16.99 2.40
C HIS A 211 -5.29 16.79 3.56
N VAL A 212 -6.11 17.79 3.80
CA VAL A 212 -7.14 17.80 4.85
C VAL A 212 -8.46 18.31 4.25
N HIS A 213 -9.59 18.05 4.92
CA HIS A 213 -10.83 18.71 4.56
C HIS A 213 -10.82 20.20 4.95
N PRO A 214 -11.52 21.10 4.23
CA PRO A 214 -11.57 22.53 4.57
C PRO A 214 -12.10 22.85 5.99
N ARG A 215 -12.81 21.93 6.64
CA ARG A 215 -13.18 22.06 8.06
C ARG A 215 -12.02 21.95 9.04
N HIS A 216 -10.83 21.55 8.58
CA HIS A 216 -9.65 21.48 9.44
C HIS A 216 -9.39 22.83 10.12
N PHE A 217 -9.08 22.81 11.41
CA PHE A 217 -8.97 24.03 12.24
C PHE A 217 -8.05 25.09 11.65
N GLY A 218 -6.91 24.68 11.12
CA GLY A 218 -5.94 25.61 10.50
C GLY A 218 -6.46 26.20 9.20
N PHE A 219 -7.20 25.41 8.39
CA PHE A 219 -7.77 25.91 7.15
C PHE A 219 -8.96 26.85 7.41
N GLN A 220 -9.81 26.55 8.39
CA GLN A 220 -10.90 27.45 8.79
C GLN A 220 -10.40 28.79 9.34
N ASP A 221 -9.31 28.77 10.11
CA ASP A 221 -8.66 30.01 10.54
C ASP A 221 -8.14 30.82 9.34
N LEU A 222 -7.56 30.13 8.34
CA LEU A 222 -7.09 30.74 7.10
C LEU A 222 -8.25 31.35 6.28
N VAL A 223 -9.37 30.65 6.14
CA VAL A 223 -10.59 31.17 5.46
C VAL A 223 -11.09 32.43 6.16
N LYS A 224 -11.13 32.44 7.48
CA LYS A 224 -11.65 33.55 8.29
C LYS A 224 -10.72 34.77 8.32
N ASN A 225 -9.41 34.58 8.48
CA ASN A 225 -8.44 35.61 8.79
C ASN A 225 -7.55 35.98 7.59
N GLY A 226 -7.61 35.21 6.49
CA GLY A 226 -6.81 35.45 5.29
C GLY A 226 -5.32 35.52 5.58
N GLU A 227 -4.64 36.52 5.07
CA GLU A 227 -3.19 36.74 5.25
C GLU A 227 -2.78 36.95 6.73
N LYS A 228 -3.73 37.25 7.62
CA LYS A 228 -3.48 37.41 9.06
C LYS A 228 -3.58 36.09 9.83
N SER A 229 -3.95 35.01 9.19
CA SER A 229 -4.00 33.69 9.82
C SER A 229 -2.63 33.26 10.30
N LYS A 230 -2.54 32.67 11.49
CA LYS A 230 -1.31 32.06 11.98
C LYS A 230 -0.98 30.75 11.22
N TYR A 231 -1.95 30.19 10.49
CA TYR A 231 -1.82 28.99 9.68
C TYR A 231 -1.65 29.30 8.18
N LYS A 232 -1.44 30.56 7.77
CA LYS A 232 -1.36 30.96 6.36
C LYS A 232 -0.31 30.15 5.57
N ASP A 233 0.80 29.83 6.22
CA ASP A 233 1.92 29.10 5.60
C ASP A 233 1.78 27.56 5.69
N TRP A 234 0.69 27.07 6.32
CA TRP A 234 0.35 25.64 6.30
C TRP A 234 -0.26 25.21 4.98
N PHE A 235 -0.72 26.17 4.20
CA PHE A 235 -1.37 25.94 2.91
C PHE A 235 -0.81 26.90 1.86
N THR A 236 -0.83 26.51 0.61
CA THR A 236 -0.45 27.41 -0.49
C THR A 236 -1.70 28.10 -1.01
N VAL A 237 -1.82 29.40 -0.83
CA VAL A 237 -2.92 30.23 -1.34
C VAL A 237 -2.43 31.00 -2.56
N PHE A 238 -3.16 30.91 -3.66
CA PHE A 238 -2.84 31.59 -4.93
C PHE A 238 -3.41 33.01 -4.98
N ASP A 239 -4.59 33.19 -4.37
CA ASP A 239 -5.31 34.48 -4.37
C ASP A 239 -6.22 34.59 -3.14
N TYR A 240 -6.26 35.78 -2.54
CA TYR A 240 -7.10 36.10 -1.40
C TYR A 240 -8.32 36.94 -1.82
N PRO A 241 -9.46 36.84 -1.12
CA PRO A 241 -9.73 35.92 0.00
C PRO A 241 -9.77 34.45 -0.45
N VAL A 242 -9.51 33.54 0.49
CA VAL A 242 -9.66 32.08 0.25
C VAL A 242 -11.10 31.80 -0.16
N ARG A 243 -11.30 31.20 -1.32
CA ARG A 243 -12.62 30.92 -1.89
C ARG A 243 -12.60 29.82 -2.94
N PHE A 244 -13.77 29.34 -3.32
CA PHE A 244 -14.00 28.61 -4.54
C PHE A 244 -14.51 29.57 -5.64
N ILE A 245 -14.00 29.40 -6.85
CA ILE A 245 -14.59 29.99 -8.05
C ILE A 245 -15.43 28.90 -8.70
N HIS A 246 -16.75 29.15 -8.86
CA HIS A 246 -17.69 28.20 -9.41
C HIS A 246 -18.27 28.70 -10.71
N ARG A 247 -18.26 27.85 -11.76
CA ARG A 247 -18.76 28.13 -13.11
C ARG A 247 -19.87 27.15 -13.48
N PRO A 248 -21.10 27.35 -12.99
CA PRO A 248 -22.20 26.39 -13.14
C PRO A 248 -22.61 26.15 -14.59
N HIS A 249 -22.35 27.08 -15.50
CA HIS A 249 -22.63 26.92 -16.94
C HIS A 249 -21.77 25.84 -17.62
N LEU A 250 -20.69 25.35 -16.96
CA LEU A 250 -19.75 24.35 -17.48
C LEU A 250 -20.03 22.92 -17.02
N TYR A 251 -21.15 22.65 -16.36
CA TYR A 251 -21.47 21.28 -15.88
C TYR A 251 -21.46 20.22 -16.98
N SER A 252 -21.80 20.57 -18.21
CA SER A 252 -21.68 19.66 -19.36
C SER A 252 -20.25 19.16 -19.64
N ASN A 253 -19.26 19.72 -18.94
CA ASN A 253 -17.85 19.33 -19.01
C ASN A 253 -17.41 18.43 -17.84
N THR A 254 -18.33 17.90 -17.01
CA THR A 254 -18.04 17.06 -15.83
C THR A 254 -17.15 15.86 -16.11
N TYR A 255 -17.24 15.30 -17.32
CA TYR A 255 -16.35 14.22 -17.76
C TYR A 255 -14.86 14.56 -17.63
N LYS A 256 -14.48 15.84 -17.76
CA LYS A 256 -13.09 16.31 -17.65
C LYS A 256 -12.56 16.35 -16.22
N VAL A 257 -13.41 16.18 -15.21
CA VAL A 257 -13.04 16.21 -13.79
C VAL A 257 -13.11 14.83 -13.11
N GLY A 258 -13.21 13.76 -13.90
CA GLY A 258 -13.10 12.38 -13.39
C GLY A 258 -14.37 11.81 -12.73
N TRP A 259 -15.56 12.37 -13.01
CA TRP A 259 -16.84 11.88 -12.49
C TRP A 259 -17.61 10.97 -13.46
N ASP A 260 -16.95 10.34 -14.40
CA ASP A 260 -17.48 9.32 -15.32
C ASP A 260 -18.78 9.72 -16.02
N GLY A 261 -18.96 11.02 -16.31
CA GLY A 261 -20.13 11.55 -16.97
C GLY A 261 -21.41 11.66 -16.11
N ASN A 262 -21.35 11.34 -14.81
CA ASN A 262 -22.48 11.49 -13.90
C ASN A 262 -22.59 12.96 -13.40
N GLU A 263 -23.19 13.82 -14.22
CA GLU A 263 -23.35 15.25 -13.94
C GLU A 263 -24.19 15.49 -12.66
N GLU A 264 -25.24 14.71 -12.44
CA GLU A 264 -26.14 14.90 -11.30
C GLU A 264 -25.44 14.59 -9.97
N GLU A 265 -24.68 13.51 -9.92
CA GLU A 265 -23.90 13.17 -8.72
C GLU A 265 -22.82 14.21 -8.45
N TYR A 266 -22.17 14.74 -9.49
CA TYR A 266 -21.18 15.81 -9.34
C TYR A 266 -21.78 17.12 -8.83
N LYS A 267 -22.99 17.50 -9.28
CA LYS A 267 -23.72 18.65 -8.72
C LYS A 267 -24.02 18.45 -7.24
N ARG A 268 -24.55 17.30 -6.86
CA ARG A 268 -24.78 16.95 -5.44
C ARG A 268 -23.50 17.03 -4.61
N TYR A 269 -22.38 16.53 -5.15
CA TYR A 269 -21.08 16.64 -4.50
C TYR A 269 -20.66 18.08 -4.27
N LEU A 270 -20.78 18.95 -5.28
CA LEU A 270 -20.40 20.36 -5.17
C LEU A 270 -21.31 21.12 -4.20
N GLU A 271 -22.62 20.90 -4.27
CA GLU A 271 -23.59 21.51 -3.34
C GLU A 271 -23.24 21.14 -1.89
N LYS A 272 -22.98 19.86 -1.62
CA LYS A 272 -22.52 19.37 -0.33
C LYS A 272 -21.20 20.03 0.08
N THR A 273 -20.21 20.06 -0.81
CA THR A 273 -18.92 20.69 -0.55
C THR A 273 -19.07 22.17 -0.18
N PHE A 274 -19.85 22.92 -0.93
CA PHE A 274 -20.06 24.36 -0.65
C PHE A 274 -20.80 24.60 0.69
N GLU A 275 -21.77 23.78 1.02
CA GLU A 275 -22.49 23.84 2.28
C GLU A 275 -21.60 23.46 3.48
N GLU A 276 -20.86 22.36 3.35
CA GLU A 276 -20.14 21.78 4.48
C GLU A 276 -18.80 22.44 4.78
N THR A 277 -18.12 23.01 3.77
CA THR A 277 -16.76 23.54 3.94
C THR A 277 -16.70 24.93 4.53
N MET A 278 -17.81 25.69 4.47
CA MET A 278 -17.87 27.11 4.87
C MET A 278 -16.85 28.00 4.15
N VAL A 279 -16.35 27.57 3.01
CA VAL A 279 -15.49 28.37 2.13
C VAL A 279 -16.37 29.24 1.22
N PRO A 280 -16.12 30.55 1.10
CA PRO A 280 -16.88 31.41 0.23
C PRO A 280 -16.87 30.95 -1.23
N VAL A 281 -18.00 31.09 -1.94
CA VAL A 281 -18.12 30.71 -3.36
C VAL A 281 -18.34 31.97 -4.19
N GLU A 282 -17.48 32.21 -5.17
CA GLU A 282 -17.61 33.26 -6.19
C GLU A 282 -18.12 32.62 -7.50
N ILE A 283 -19.25 33.11 -8.01
CA ILE A 283 -19.79 32.64 -9.30
C ILE A 283 -19.17 33.45 -10.42
N LYS A 284 -18.64 32.73 -11.44
CA LYS A 284 -18.13 33.35 -12.67
C LYS A 284 -18.76 32.77 -13.91
N ASP A 285 -18.77 33.57 -14.98
CA ASP A 285 -19.25 33.22 -16.31
C ASP A 285 -18.11 33.42 -17.34
N ASP A 286 -16.95 32.83 -17.03
CA ASP A 286 -15.76 32.82 -17.88
C ASP A 286 -15.33 31.38 -18.16
N ASP A 287 -14.33 31.19 -19.01
CA ASP A 287 -13.74 29.89 -19.29
C ASP A 287 -12.82 29.45 -18.12
N GLY A 288 -12.90 28.18 -17.76
CA GLY A 288 -12.06 27.59 -16.71
C GLY A 288 -12.56 26.24 -16.21
N PRO A 289 -12.04 25.72 -15.10
CA PRO A 289 -12.61 24.56 -14.41
C PRO A 289 -14.00 24.88 -13.84
N ILE A 290 -14.88 23.88 -13.73
CA ILE A 290 -16.21 24.04 -13.09
C ILE A 290 -16.06 24.60 -11.67
N VAL A 291 -15.13 24.05 -10.91
CA VAL A 291 -14.70 24.59 -9.62
C VAL A 291 -13.19 24.76 -9.60
N GLU A 292 -12.76 25.94 -9.15
CA GLU A 292 -11.35 26.30 -9.03
C GLU A 292 -11.10 26.83 -7.62
N PRO A 293 -10.35 26.10 -6.79
CA PRO A 293 -9.94 26.62 -5.48
C PRO A 293 -8.92 27.75 -5.63
N SER A 294 -9.03 28.83 -4.87
CA SER A 294 -7.99 29.87 -4.79
C SER A 294 -6.74 29.43 -4.02
N PHE A 295 -6.62 28.15 -3.75
CA PHE A 295 -5.55 27.51 -2.99
C PHE A 295 -5.15 26.18 -3.63
N LYS A 296 -3.98 25.69 -3.29
CA LYS A 296 -3.50 24.39 -3.76
C LYS A 296 -4.30 23.27 -3.11
N ALA A 297 -5.04 22.52 -3.93
CA ALA A 297 -5.74 21.32 -3.55
C ALA A 297 -5.09 20.09 -4.19
N TRP A 298 -5.26 18.90 -3.59
CA TRP A 298 -4.80 17.65 -4.17
C TRP A 298 -5.57 17.38 -5.46
N TRP A 299 -4.85 17.31 -6.59
CA TRP A 299 -5.41 17.17 -7.94
C TRP A 299 -6.50 18.18 -8.31
N GLY A 300 -6.57 19.32 -7.61
CA GLY A 300 -7.61 20.33 -7.81
C GLY A 300 -8.96 19.98 -7.18
N VAL A 301 -9.04 18.91 -6.40
CA VAL A 301 -10.26 18.49 -5.67
C VAL A 301 -10.56 19.52 -4.58
N PRO A 302 -11.72 20.21 -4.63
CA PRO A 302 -11.96 21.42 -3.82
C PRO A 302 -12.01 21.17 -2.31
N ASP A 303 -12.43 20.00 -1.87
CA ASP A 303 -12.50 19.60 -0.47
C ASP A 303 -11.23 18.93 0.07
N MET A 304 -10.10 19.05 -0.69
CA MET A 304 -8.81 18.46 -0.30
C MET A 304 -7.65 19.48 -0.35
N PRO A 305 -7.68 20.57 0.46
CA PRO A 305 -6.55 21.51 0.59
C PRO A 305 -5.26 20.78 0.92
N LYS A 306 -4.21 21.01 0.11
CA LYS A 306 -2.91 20.36 0.29
C LYS A 306 -2.12 21.02 1.41
N VAL A 307 -1.62 20.23 2.37
CA VAL A 307 -0.79 20.70 3.47
C VAL A 307 0.63 20.97 2.99
N ASN A 308 1.22 22.07 3.46
CA ASN A 308 2.58 22.47 3.14
C ASN A 308 3.58 21.98 4.20
N PHE A 309 4.28 20.89 3.93
CA PHE A 309 5.26 20.29 4.85
C PHE A 309 6.63 20.99 4.87
N GLU A 310 6.84 22.07 4.09
CA GLU A 310 7.95 23.00 4.32
C GLU A 310 7.75 23.82 5.60
N ASN A 311 6.52 24.01 6.00
CA ASN A 311 6.17 24.63 7.28
C ASN A 311 6.40 23.65 8.43
N LYS A 312 7.21 24.03 9.41
CA LYS A 312 7.61 23.15 10.53
C LYS A 312 6.46 22.77 11.45
N ASP A 313 5.50 23.69 11.67
CA ASP A 313 4.37 23.46 12.58
C ASP A 313 3.36 22.51 11.91
N ALA A 314 3.13 22.63 10.59
CA ALA A 314 2.32 21.70 9.82
C ALA A 314 2.94 20.30 9.82
N ARG A 315 4.27 20.22 9.64
CA ARG A 315 5.02 18.97 9.73
C ARG A 315 4.92 18.34 11.11
N GLN A 316 5.07 19.15 12.18
CA GLN A 316 4.96 18.65 13.54
C GLN A 316 3.55 18.14 13.85
N TRP A 317 2.50 18.82 13.40
CA TRP A 317 1.13 18.35 13.52
C TRP A 317 0.95 16.94 12.93
N ALA A 318 1.49 16.68 11.75
CA ALA A 318 1.40 15.37 11.11
C ALA A 318 2.18 14.28 11.88
N LEU A 319 3.34 14.63 12.44
CA LEU A 319 4.11 13.74 13.32
C LEU A 319 3.39 13.46 14.64
N ASP A 320 2.70 14.45 15.19
CA ASP A 320 1.89 14.30 16.39
C ASP A 320 0.69 13.37 16.15
N VAL A 321 0.03 13.45 14.99
CA VAL A 321 -1.01 12.49 14.57
C VAL A 321 -0.44 11.07 14.54
N THR A 322 0.73 10.89 13.91
CA THR A 322 1.39 9.58 13.78
C THR A 322 1.63 8.95 15.14
N LYS A 323 2.19 9.72 16.07
CA LYS A 323 2.52 9.28 17.42
C LYS A 323 1.30 9.00 18.27
N TYR A 324 0.29 9.87 18.19
CA TYR A 324 -0.91 9.83 19.03
C TYR A 324 -1.63 8.49 19.02
N TRP A 325 -1.87 7.93 17.84
CA TRP A 325 -2.60 6.67 17.69
C TRP A 325 -1.80 5.46 18.16
N ILE A 326 -0.49 5.50 17.97
CA ILE A 326 0.40 4.43 18.47
C ILE A 326 0.41 4.43 20.00
N GLU A 327 0.62 5.58 20.63
CA GLU A 327 0.77 5.66 22.09
C GLU A 327 -0.56 5.54 22.86
N ASN A 328 -1.68 6.07 22.31
CA ASN A 328 -2.94 6.14 23.06
C ASN A 328 -3.93 5.01 22.70
N PHE A 329 -3.72 4.34 21.56
CA PHE A 329 -4.60 3.27 21.09
C PHE A 329 -3.88 1.93 20.87
N ASP A 330 -2.55 1.93 20.90
CA ASP A 330 -1.74 0.72 20.69
C ASP A 330 -1.95 0.07 19.31
N ILE A 331 -2.10 0.88 18.26
CA ILE A 331 -2.13 0.37 16.89
C ILE A 331 -0.78 -0.26 16.52
N ASP A 332 -0.79 -1.19 15.55
CA ASP A 332 0.40 -1.94 15.16
C ASP A 332 1.04 -1.43 13.86
N GLY A 333 0.45 -0.44 13.22
CA GLY A 333 1.04 0.13 12.01
C GLY A 333 0.21 1.18 11.31
N TRP A 334 0.81 1.70 10.24
CA TRP A 334 0.24 2.70 9.37
C TRP A 334 0.31 2.28 7.90
N ARG A 335 -0.76 2.53 7.17
CA ARG A 335 -0.74 2.68 5.71
C ARG A 335 -0.86 4.17 5.39
N MET A 336 0.09 4.71 4.67
CA MET A 336 0.11 6.13 4.35
C MET A 336 -0.31 6.37 2.91
N ASP A 337 -1.41 7.10 2.79
CA ASP A 337 -2.03 7.51 1.54
C ASP A 337 -1.14 8.46 0.76
N VAL A 338 -1.16 8.34 -0.58
CA VAL A 338 -0.41 9.19 -1.54
C VAL A 338 1.03 9.53 -1.12
N ALA A 339 1.75 8.55 -0.60
CA ALA A 339 3.08 8.74 -0.01
C ALA A 339 4.10 9.39 -0.97
N LYS A 340 3.90 9.27 -2.27
CA LYS A 340 4.74 9.88 -3.31
C LYS A 340 4.66 11.41 -3.34
N GLU A 341 3.59 11.98 -2.78
CA GLU A 341 3.33 13.43 -2.81
C GLU A 341 4.11 14.22 -1.76
N LEU A 342 4.72 13.54 -0.77
CA LEU A 342 5.48 14.14 0.31
C LEU A 342 6.97 13.87 0.14
N ASP A 343 7.78 14.78 0.71
CA ASP A 343 9.25 14.72 0.66
C ASP A 343 9.83 13.54 1.46
N PHE A 344 10.95 13.01 0.99
CA PHE A 344 11.65 11.90 1.65
C PHE A 344 12.10 12.23 3.07
N SER A 345 12.41 13.49 3.37
CA SER A 345 12.81 13.89 4.71
C SER A 345 11.69 13.79 5.71
N PHE A 346 10.43 14.07 5.26
CA PHE A 346 9.26 13.88 6.11
C PHE A 346 9.08 12.40 6.48
N TRP A 347 9.23 11.48 5.52
CA TRP A 347 9.06 10.05 5.78
C TRP A 347 10.14 9.47 6.69
N LYS A 348 11.33 10.08 6.76
CA LYS A 348 12.33 9.74 7.77
C LYS A 348 11.88 10.13 9.17
N ASP A 349 11.45 11.38 9.35
CA ASP A 349 10.93 11.84 10.64
C ASP A 349 9.69 11.05 11.07
N PHE A 350 8.80 10.72 10.12
CA PHE A 350 7.62 9.87 10.35
C PHE A 350 8.03 8.49 10.87
N ARG A 351 9.02 7.83 10.22
CA ARG A 351 9.55 6.55 10.68
C ARG A 351 10.15 6.65 12.08
N ASP A 352 11.01 7.65 12.30
CA ASP A 352 11.69 7.83 13.58
C ASP A 352 10.68 8.03 14.72
N ILE A 353 9.64 8.81 14.50
CA ILE A 353 8.56 9.03 15.48
C ILE A 353 7.75 7.74 15.70
N ALA A 354 7.36 7.04 14.66
CA ALA A 354 6.58 5.81 14.78
C ALA A 354 7.34 4.73 15.57
N TYR A 355 8.60 4.47 15.19
CA TYR A 355 9.44 3.48 15.87
C TYR A 355 9.86 3.90 17.29
N SER A 356 9.94 5.20 17.58
CA SER A 356 10.16 5.68 18.94
C SER A 356 8.95 5.43 19.86
N ALA A 357 7.74 5.43 19.29
CA ALA A 357 6.51 5.18 20.02
C ALA A 357 6.25 3.66 20.23
N LYS A 358 6.61 2.82 19.23
CA LYS A 358 6.45 1.36 19.30
C LYS A 358 7.47 0.67 18.39
N GLU A 359 8.34 -0.15 18.96
CA GLU A 359 9.46 -0.79 18.24
C GLU A 359 9.02 -1.79 17.16
N ASP A 360 7.87 -2.44 17.32
CA ASP A 360 7.34 -3.47 16.43
C ASP A 360 6.21 -2.97 15.50
N VAL A 361 6.21 -1.67 15.15
CA VAL A 361 5.25 -1.05 14.24
C VAL A 361 5.57 -1.37 12.77
N LEU A 362 4.53 -1.54 11.94
CA LEU A 362 4.67 -1.74 10.48
C LEU A 362 4.25 -0.47 9.72
N LEU A 363 5.09 -0.02 8.79
CA LEU A 363 4.84 1.18 7.99
C LEU A 363 4.74 0.82 6.50
N ILE A 364 3.54 0.99 5.94
CA ILE A 364 3.21 0.68 4.54
C ILE A 364 2.92 1.97 3.77
N SER A 365 3.57 2.15 2.62
CA SER A 365 3.27 3.25 1.70
C SER A 365 2.21 2.84 0.65
N GLU A 366 1.41 3.81 0.22
CA GLU A 366 0.67 3.66 -1.03
C GLU A 366 1.41 4.41 -2.13
N ILE A 367 1.94 3.64 -3.09
CA ILE A 367 2.65 4.16 -4.27
C ILE A 367 2.44 3.18 -5.41
N PHE A 368 1.99 3.69 -6.56
CA PHE A 368 1.89 2.90 -7.79
C PHE A 368 3.26 2.80 -8.48
N GLY A 369 3.63 1.59 -8.91
CA GLY A 369 4.86 1.31 -9.66
C GLY A 369 6.05 0.97 -8.76
N ASP A 370 7.26 1.36 -9.18
CA ASP A 370 8.50 1.07 -8.46
C ASP A 370 8.64 1.94 -7.20
N THR A 371 8.71 1.28 -6.05
CA THR A 371 8.81 1.90 -4.73
C THR A 371 10.19 1.70 -4.07
N SER A 372 11.16 1.20 -4.80
CA SER A 372 12.49 0.85 -4.26
C SER A 372 13.16 1.99 -3.50
N GLN A 373 12.95 3.25 -3.92
CA GLN A 373 13.53 4.42 -3.25
C GLN A 373 12.91 4.70 -1.87
N TRP A 374 11.68 4.29 -1.63
CA TRP A 374 10.99 4.47 -0.33
C TRP A 374 11.27 3.33 0.65
N LEU A 375 11.77 2.18 0.15
CA LEU A 375 11.98 0.96 0.92
C LEU A 375 13.46 0.69 1.22
N GLN A 376 14.20 1.75 1.57
CA GLN A 376 15.64 1.66 1.88
C GLN A 376 15.95 1.37 3.37
N GLY A 377 14.90 1.12 4.18
CA GLY A 377 15.02 0.87 5.61
C GLY A 377 14.99 2.14 6.49
N ASP A 378 14.88 3.31 5.88
CA ASP A 378 14.87 4.62 6.56
C ASP A 378 13.54 5.39 6.43
N ARG A 379 12.51 4.80 5.79
CA ARG A 379 11.19 5.41 5.58
C ARG A 379 10.10 4.39 5.82
N PHE A 380 9.74 3.61 4.81
CA PHE A 380 8.72 2.57 4.91
C PHE A 380 9.34 1.16 4.98
N ASP A 381 8.60 0.25 5.59
CA ASP A 381 8.95 -1.16 5.63
C ASP A 381 8.50 -1.88 4.35
N GLY A 382 7.30 -1.55 3.89
CA GLY A 382 6.69 -2.12 2.70
C GLY A 382 5.82 -1.13 1.95
N THR A 383 5.13 -1.63 0.94
CA THR A 383 4.20 -0.87 0.11
C THR A 383 2.99 -1.71 -0.27
N MET A 384 1.89 -1.07 -0.66
CA MET A 384 0.84 -1.72 -1.44
C MET A 384 1.45 -2.14 -2.79
N ASN A 385 1.64 -3.44 -3.01
CA ASN A 385 2.40 -3.95 -4.14
C ASN A 385 1.57 -4.00 -5.43
N TYR A 386 1.31 -2.83 -6.00
CA TYR A 386 0.59 -2.71 -7.27
C TYR A 386 1.32 -3.37 -8.43
N SER A 387 2.66 -3.43 -8.40
CA SER A 387 3.43 -4.17 -9.42
C SER A 387 3.14 -5.67 -9.39
N PHE A 388 2.96 -6.26 -8.21
CA PHE A 388 2.48 -7.64 -8.06
C PHE A 388 1.07 -7.78 -8.65
N ARG A 389 0.14 -6.89 -8.26
CA ARG A 389 -1.23 -6.89 -8.77
C ARG A 389 -1.30 -6.83 -10.29
N GLU A 390 -0.53 -5.93 -10.92
CA GLU A 390 -0.50 -5.82 -12.38
C GLU A 390 0.02 -7.11 -13.04
N THR A 391 1.08 -7.71 -12.48
CA THR A 391 1.59 -9.01 -12.97
C THR A 391 0.53 -10.11 -12.88
N MET A 392 -0.18 -10.22 -11.75
CA MET A 392 -1.29 -11.19 -11.61
C MET A 392 -2.43 -10.89 -12.57
N THR A 393 -2.77 -9.62 -12.75
CA THR A 393 -3.82 -9.17 -13.68
C THR A 393 -3.45 -9.53 -15.12
N ASP A 394 -2.23 -9.23 -15.55
CA ASP A 394 -1.81 -9.46 -16.93
C ASP A 394 -1.74 -10.93 -17.28
N TYR A 395 -1.40 -11.78 -16.32
CA TYR A 395 -1.31 -13.22 -16.56
C TYR A 395 -2.65 -13.95 -16.34
N PHE A 396 -3.25 -13.82 -15.15
CA PHE A 396 -4.44 -14.60 -14.79
C PHE A 396 -5.76 -14.00 -15.27
N ALA A 397 -5.88 -12.66 -15.25
CA ALA A 397 -7.13 -12.02 -15.57
C ALA A 397 -7.26 -11.68 -17.06
N THR A 398 -6.30 -11.00 -17.64
CA THR A 398 -6.40 -10.48 -19.02
C THR A 398 -5.62 -11.28 -20.04
N LYS A 399 -4.78 -12.22 -19.59
CA LYS A 399 -3.94 -13.09 -20.43
C LYS A 399 -3.09 -12.31 -21.45
N ARG A 400 -2.60 -11.12 -21.05
CA ARG A 400 -1.78 -10.25 -21.89
C ARG A 400 -0.33 -10.71 -22.01
N ILE A 401 0.14 -11.49 -21.05
CA ILE A 401 1.49 -12.04 -21.00
C ILE A 401 1.45 -13.56 -21.01
N ASN A 402 2.43 -14.18 -21.66
CA ASN A 402 2.61 -15.62 -21.68
C ASN A 402 3.38 -16.13 -20.45
N ASN A 403 3.58 -17.45 -20.33
CA ASN A 403 4.26 -18.10 -19.20
C ASN A 403 5.68 -17.57 -18.98
N LYS A 404 6.42 -17.29 -20.04
CA LYS A 404 7.79 -16.81 -19.98
C LYS A 404 7.85 -15.37 -19.51
N GLU A 405 7.02 -14.50 -20.05
CA GLU A 405 6.88 -13.09 -19.61
C GLU A 405 6.40 -13.00 -18.15
N PHE A 406 5.55 -13.94 -17.74
CA PHE A 406 5.11 -14.05 -16.36
C PHE A 406 6.25 -14.48 -15.42
N ALA A 407 7.04 -15.49 -15.81
CA ALA A 407 8.22 -15.92 -15.08
C ALA A 407 9.25 -14.77 -14.94
N ASP A 408 9.49 -14.04 -16.03
CA ASP A 408 10.34 -12.84 -16.05
C ASP A 408 9.83 -11.78 -15.07
N SER A 409 8.52 -11.54 -15.04
CA SER A 409 7.89 -10.58 -14.13
C SER A 409 8.04 -10.99 -12.66
N LEU A 410 7.88 -12.28 -12.34
CA LEU A 410 8.11 -12.81 -10.98
C LEU A 410 9.58 -12.66 -10.55
N ALA A 411 10.54 -12.91 -11.44
CA ALA A 411 11.95 -12.74 -11.16
C ALA A 411 12.29 -11.25 -10.90
N ASN A 412 11.72 -10.34 -11.69
CA ASN A 412 11.89 -8.90 -11.50
C ASN A 412 11.27 -8.43 -10.18
N LEU A 413 10.04 -8.82 -9.85
CA LEU A 413 9.38 -8.50 -8.57
C LEU A 413 10.21 -8.98 -7.37
N TYR A 414 10.72 -10.21 -7.44
CA TYR A 414 11.54 -10.77 -6.37
C TYR A 414 12.87 -10.03 -6.20
N SER A 415 13.40 -9.46 -7.28
CA SER A 415 14.70 -8.77 -7.29
C SER A 415 14.61 -7.29 -6.94
N MET A 416 13.43 -6.70 -7.06
CA MET A 416 13.20 -5.25 -6.93
C MET A 416 13.52 -4.73 -5.52
N TYR A 417 13.23 -5.53 -4.48
CA TYR A 417 13.34 -5.10 -3.08
C TYR A 417 14.27 -6.01 -2.27
N SER A 418 14.75 -5.53 -1.12
CA SER A 418 15.38 -6.39 -0.13
C SER A 418 14.40 -7.49 0.32
N PHE A 419 14.89 -8.54 0.98
CA PHE A 419 13.99 -9.60 1.46
C PHE A 419 13.01 -9.08 2.52
N GLU A 420 13.49 -8.22 3.40
CA GLU A 420 12.70 -7.58 4.45
C GLU A 420 11.62 -6.67 3.84
N ALA A 421 12.00 -5.79 2.91
CA ALA A 421 11.05 -4.92 2.22
C ALA A 421 10.00 -5.72 1.43
N LEU A 422 10.44 -6.72 0.67
CA LEU A 422 9.51 -7.58 -0.07
C LEU A 422 8.56 -8.34 0.88
N SER A 423 9.07 -8.82 2.04
CA SER A 423 8.27 -9.51 3.04
C SER A 423 7.19 -8.62 3.67
N SER A 424 7.42 -7.29 3.68
CA SER A 424 6.48 -6.29 4.19
C SER A 424 5.54 -5.71 3.11
N CYS A 425 5.77 -6.02 1.83
CA CYS A 425 4.87 -5.57 0.77
C CYS A 425 3.54 -6.30 0.83
N GLN A 426 2.43 -5.54 0.80
CA GLN A 426 1.09 -6.07 0.66
C GLN A 426 0.85 -6.51 -0.79
N ASN A 427 0.93 -7.80 -1.05
CA ASN A 427 0.57 -8.39 -2.34
C ASN A 427 -0.95 -8.42 -2.48
N LEU A 428 -1.53 -7.40 -3.08
CA LEU A 428 -2.97 -7.26 -3.25
C LEU A 428 -3.41 -7.74 -4.64
N LEU A 429 -4.67 -8.18 -4.75
CA LEU A 429 -5.35 -8.43 -6.02
C LEU A 429 -6.36 -7.33 -6.31
N SER A 430 -7.09 -6.88 -5.29
CA SER A 430 -8.03 -5.77 -5.35
C SER A 430 -7.76 -4.76 -4.23
N SER A 431 -8.34 -3.57 -4.34
CA SER A 431 -8.42 -2.56 -3.28
C SER A 431 -9.63 -1.64 -3.53
N HIS A 432 -9.84 -0.70 -2.63
CA HIS A 432 -10.87 0.34 -2.76
C HIS A 432 -10.57 1.37 -3.89
N ASP A 433 -9.36 1.36 -4.47
CA ASP A 433 -8.93 2.30 -5.53
C ASP A 433 -8.92 1.67 -6.93
N VAL A 434 -9.10 0.36 -7.02
CA VAL A 434 -8.99 -0.37 -8.27
C VAL A 434 -10.13 -1.36 -8.45
N LYS A 435 -10.49 -1.61 -9.71
CA LYS A 435 -11.44 -2.64 -10.08
C LYS A 435 -11.11 -3.98 -9.44
N ARG A 436 -12.13 -4.67 -8.87
CA ARG A 436 -11.96 -6.00 -8.28
C ARG A 436 -11.41 -6.99 -9.29
N PHE A 437 -10.54 -7.88 -8.81
CA PHE A 437 -9.83 -8.83 -9.67
C PHE A 437 -10.78 -9.76 -10.44
N LEU A 438 -11.79 -10.30 -9.78
CA LEU A 438 -12.79 -11.17 -10.40
C LEU A 438 -13.52 -10.45 -11.54
N ASN A 439 -13.93 -9.19 -11.34
CA ASN A 439 -14.54 -8.38 -12.39
C ASN A 439 -13.56 -8.11 -13.54
N ARG A 440 -12.28 -7.83 -13.22
CA ARG A 440 -11.22 -7.61 -14.23
C ARG A 440 -10.96 -8.86 -15.07
N SER A 441 -11.12 -10.05 -14.50
CA SER A 441 -10.94 -11.34 -15.20
C SER A 441 -12.17 -11.78 -16.01
N GLY A 442 -13.23 -10.97 -16.07
CA GLY A 442 -14.49 -11.37 -16.70
C GLY A 442 -15.19 -12.52 -15.95
N ASN A 443 -15.09 -12.53 -14.62
CA ASN A 443 -15.61 -13.56 -13.72
C ASN A 443 -14.97 -14.95 -13.93
N ASN A 444 -13.69 -14.97 -14.31
CA ASN A 444 -12.92 -16.21 -14.46
C ASN A 444 -12.48 -16.73 -13.08
N GLU A 445 -13.15 -17.76 -12.58
CA GLU A 445 -12.85 -18.39 -11.29
C GLU A 445 -11.45 -19.00 -11.26
N ASP A 446 -11.04 -19.75 -12.29
CA ASP A 446 -9.68 -20.34 -12.35
C ASP A 446 -8.60 -19.26 -12.27
N GLY A 447 -8.85 -18.10 -12.88
CA GLY A 447 -7.93 -16.97 -12.84
C GLY A 447 -7.72 -16.41 -11.44
N ILE A 448 -8.79 -16.24 -10.66
CA ILE A 448 -8.66 -15.75 -9.28
C ILE A 448 -8.03 -16.81 -8.36
N LEU A 449 -8.34 -18.09 -8.52
CA LEU A 449 -7.71 -19.17 -7.75
C LEU A 449 -6.20 -19.23 -8.01
N GLY A 450 -5.78 -19.10 -9.28
CA GLY A 450 -4.36 -19.04 -9.65
C GLY A 450 -3.66 -17.80 -9.03
N ALA A 451 -4.32 -16.65 -9.03
CA ALA A 451 -3.77 -15.43 -8.42
C ALA A 451 -3.66 -15.54 -6.89
N ILE A 452 -4.65 -16.13 -6.20
CA ILE A 452 -4.60 -16.42 -4.75
C ILE A 452 -3.47 -17.41 -4.43
N PHE A 453 -3.27 -18.43 -5.26
CA PHE A 453 -2.15 -19.36 -5.11
C PHE A 453 -0.80 -18.62 -5.13
N LEU A 454 -0.57 -17.72 -6.09
CA LEU A 454 0.65 -16.91 -6.14
C LEU A 454 0.75 -15.91 -4.98
N GLN A 455 -0.36 -15.27 -4.60
CA GLN A 455 -0.40 -14.37 -3.45
C GLN A 455 0.03 -15.08 -2.16
N THR A 456 -0.32 -16.36 -2.02
CA THR A 456 0.07 -17.20 -0.89
C THR A 456 1.53 -17.59 -0.94
N THR A 457 2.00 -18.05 -2.10
CA THR A 457 3.30 -18.71 -2.26
C THR A 457 4.44 -17.75 -2.57
N PHE A 458 4.17 -16.58 -3.13
CA PHE A 458 5.17 -15.53 -3.34
C PHE A 458 5.50 -14.79 -2.03
N PRO A 459 6.77 -14.32 -1.83
CA PRO A 459 7.13 -13.53 -0.65
C PRO A 459 6.33 -12.24 -0.54
N GLY A 460 5.97 -11.86 0.69
CA GLY A 460 5.18 -10.68 0.99
C GLY A 460 3.94 -11.01 1.82
N ILE A 461 3.23 -9.99 2.28
CA ILE A 461 1.95 -10.11 2.98
C ILE A 461 0.86 -10.40 1.94
N ALA A 462 0.07 -11.46 2.12
CA ALA A 462 -1.09 -11.70 1.27
C ALA A 462 -2.22 -10.75 1.66
N GLY A 463 -2.59 -9.83 0.76
CA GLY A 463 -3.61 -8.81 1.02
C GLY A 463 -4.97 -9.21 0.45
N ILE A 464 -5.95 -9.48 1.30
CA ILE A 464 -7.34 -9.73 0.93
C ILE A 464 -8.10 -8.42 1.08
N TYR A 465 -8.72 -7.92 0.02
CA TYR A 465 -9.69 -6.84 0.11
C TYR A 465 -11.06 -7.44 0.43
N TYR A 466 -11.78 -6.90 1.42
CA TYR A 466 -13.05 -7.46 1.90
C TYR A 466 -13.98 -7.86 0.74
N GLY A 467 -14.52 -9.06 0.80
CA GLY A 467 -15.39 -9.61 -0.23
C GLY A 467 -14.68 -10.36 -1.38
N ASP A 468 -13.37 -10.18 -1.60
CA ASP A 468 -12.65 -10.95 -2.61
C ASP A 468 -12.68 -12.45 -2.28
N GLU A 469 -12.65 -12.80 -1.00
CA GLU A 469 -12.71 -14.17 -0.50
C GLU A 469 -14.02 -14.89 -0.80
N ILE A 470 -15.09 -14.15 -1.06
CA ILE A 470 -16.39 -14.70 -1.43
C ILE A 470 -16.74 -14.51 -2.91
N GLY A 471 -15.78 -13.99 -3.69
CA GLY A 471 -15.99 -13.70 -5.10
C GLY A 471 -16.84 -12.47 -5.37
N LEU A 472 -16.84 -11.47 -4.48
CA LEU A 472 -17.54 -10.20 -4.71
C LEU A 472 -16.96 -9.51 -5.94
N GLY A 473 -17.83 -9.13 -6.87
CA GLY A 473 -17.48 -8.35 -8.05
C GLY A 473 -17.38 -6.85 -7.75
N GLY A 474 -17.13 -6.05 -8.76
CA GLY A 474 -17.13 -4.60 -8.68
C GLY A 474 -16.24 -3.96 -9.73
N ALA A 475 -16.80 -3.00 -10.47
CA ALA A 475 -16.09 -2.18 -11.44
C ALA A 475 -15.22 -1.11 -10.75
N ASP A 476 -14.94 -0.01 -11.43
CA ASP A 476 -14.20 1.10 -10.82
C ASP A 476 -15.03 1.81 -9.72
N ASP A 477 -14.40 2.65 -8.90
CA ASP A 477 -15.07 3.44 -7.85
C ASP A 477 -16.34 4.15 -8.38
N PRO A 478 -17.49 4.03 -7.69
CA PRO A 478 -17.71 3.43 -6.36
C PRO A 478 -18.09 1.95 -6.34
N PHE A 479 -18.18 1.28 -7.49
CA PHE A 479 -18.72 -0.09 -7.59
C PHE A 479 -17.78 -1.16 -7.01
N ASN A 480 -16.47 -0.89 -6.91
CA ASN A 480 -15.53 -1.76 -6.18
C ASN A 480 -15.72 -1.72 -4.64
N ARG A 481 -16.59 -0.83 -4.15
CA ARG A 481 -16.92 -0.61 -2.73
C ARG A 481 -18.35 -1.06 -2.41
N GLU A 482 -18.82 -2.13 -3.06
CA GLU A 482 -20.12 -2.74 -2.74
C GLU A 482 -20.16 -3.23 -1.28
N PRO A 483 -21.33 -3.08 -0.59
CA PRO A 483 -21.49 -3.60 0.76
C PRO A 483 -21.31 -5.11 0.81
N PHE A 484 -20.68 -5.60 1.88
CA PHE A 484 -20.50 -7.03 2.07
C PHE A 484 -21.87 -7.72 2.27
N PRO A 485 -22.18 -8.78 1.50
CA PRO A 485 -23.52 -9.38 1.48
C PRO A 485 -23.73 -10.39 2.63
N TRP A 486 -23.69 -9.92 3.89
CA TRP A 486 -23.85 -10.78 5.08
C TRP A 486 -25.17 -11.53 5.13
N HIS A 487 -26.24 -10.93 4.62
CA HIS A 487 -27.58 -11.50 4.62
C HIS A 487 -27.87 -12.41 3.43
N ASP A 488 -27.00 -12.43 2.44
CA ASP A 488 -27.14 -13.23 1.22
C ASP A 488 -25.98 -14.23 1.07
N LYS A 489 -25.78 -15.09 2.07
CA LYS A 489 -24.77 -16.16 2.01
C LYS A 489 -24.91 -17.11 0.82
N PRO A 490 -26.11 -17.37 0.26
CA PRO A 490 -26.23 -18.14 -0.99
C PRO A 490 -25.52 -17.49 -2.20
N SER A 491 -25.28 -16.18 -2.20
CA SER A 491 -24.51 -15.49 -3.27
C SER A 491 -23.00 -15.70 -3.16
N TRP A 492 -22.49 -16.20 -2.02
CA TRP A 492 -21.06 -16.39 -1.80
C TRP A 492 -20.52 -17.51 -2.68
N ASN A 493 -19.41 -17.25 -3.36
CA ASN A 493 -18.69 -18.30 -4.07
C ASN A 493 -17.91 -19.16 -3.09
N MET A 494 -18.46 -20.32 -2.74
CA MET A 494 -17.87 -21.23 -1.76
C MET A 494 -16.56 -21.85 -2.23
N THR A 495 -16.35 -22.00 -3.54
CA THR A 495 -15.07 -22.49 -4.10
C THR A 495 -13.94 -21.52 -3.78
N ILE A 496 -14.16 -20.23 -4.07
CA ILE A 496 -13.18 -19.17 -3.79
C ILE A 496 -12.96 -19.06 -2.28
N LEU A 497 -14.03 -19.09 -1.47
CA LEU A 497 -13.96 -18.97 -0.02
C LEU A 497 -13.10 -20.07 0.62
N GLU A 498 -13.41 -21.33 0.32
CA GLU A 498 -12.69 -22.46 0.92
C GLU A 498 -11.25 -22.56 0.41
N PHE A 499 -11.00 -22.18 -0.85
CA PHE A 499 -9.65 -22.11 -1.38
C PHE A 499 -8.85 -20.99 -0.69
N THR A 500 -9.43 -19.78 -0.53
CA THR A 500 -8.80 -18.67 0.18
C THR A 500 -8.46 -19.06 1.61
N LYS A 501 -9.41 -19.61 2.36
CA LYS A 501 -9.17 -20.10 3.73
C LYS A 501 -8.01 -21.09 3.78
N THR A 502 -8.02 -22.07 2.91
CA THR A 502 -6.98 -23.11 2.87
C THR A 502 -5.61 -22.50 2.60
N MET A 503 -5.51 -21.68 1.57
CA MET A 503 -4.24 -21.12 1.12
C MET A 503 -3.66 -20.11 2.14
N MET A 504 -4.49 -19.26 2.73
CA MET A 504 -4.03 -18.26 3.69
C MET A 504 -3.61 -18.90 5.03
N ASN A 505 -4.31 -19.94 5.48
CA ASN A 505 -3.89 -20.72 6.64
C ASN A 505 -2.56 -21.44 6.40
N ILE A 506 -2.34 -21.98 5.20
CA ILE A 506 -1.05 -22.59 4.81
C ILE A 506 0.07 -21.53 4.86
N LYS A 507 -0.18 -20.31 4.34
CA LYS A 507 0.82 -19.23 4.36
C LYS A 507 1.21 -18.86 5.77
N ASN A 508 0.24 -18.62 6.63
CA ASN A 508 0.50 -18.13 7.99
C ASN A 508 1.15 -19.21 8.88
N SER A 509 0.80 -20.48 8.70
CA SER A 509 1.32 -21.57 9.54
C SER A 509 2.68 -22.13 9.10
N ASN A 510 3.15 -21.85 7.87
CA ASN A 510 4.31 -22.51 7.32
C ASN A 510 5.57 -21.63 7.31
N THR A 511 6.62 -22.07 8.01
CA THR A 511 7.91 -21.36 8.12
C THR A 511 8.62 -21.13 6.80
N ILE A 512 8.43 -22.02 5.80
CA ILE A 512 9.01 -21.84 4.46
C ILE A 512 8.39 -20.63 3.77
N PHE A 513 7.10 -20.38 3.90
CA PHE A 513 6.47 -19.18 3.34
C PHE A 513 6.83 -17.90 4.11
N LYS A 514 7.14 -18.02 5.40
CA LYS A 514 7.63 -16.88 6.20
C LYS A 514 9.05 -16.47 5.79
N TYR A 515 9.99 -17.40 5.80
CA TYR A 515 11.43 -17.09 5.74
C TYR A 515 12.15 -17.64 4.51
N GLY A 516 11.52 -18.55 3.76
CA GLY A 516 12.13 -19.19 2.61
C GLY A 516 12.42 -18.20 1.48
N ARG A 517 13.52 -18.40 0.77
CA ARG A 517 13.80 -17.67 -0.46
C ARG A 517 12.94 -18.22 -1.61
N PHE A 518 12.65 -17.37 -2.57
CA PHE A 518 11.98 -17.75 -3.81
C PHE A 518 13.04 -18.12 -4.86
N GLU A 519 12.80 -19.18 -5.61
CA GLU A 519 13.64 -19.62 -6.71
C GLU A 519 12.75 -20.01 -7.89
N LEU A 520 12.98 -19.39 -9.04
CA LEU A 520 12.34 -19.73 -10.29
C LEU A 520 13.14 -20.85 -10.95
N LEU A 521 12.50 -21.98 -11.26
CA LEU A 521 13.18 -23.19 -11.78
C LEU A 521 13.02 -23.36 -13.27
N ASN A 522 12.10 -22.64 -13.87
CA ASN A 522 11.58 -22.97 -15.16
C ASN A 522 12.12 -22.16 -16.31
N ASP A 523 12.16 -22.80 -17.45
CA ASP A 523 12.41 -22.27 -18.78
C ASP A 523 11.62 -23.00 -19.89
N THR A 524 10.46 -23.63 -19.58
CA THR A 524 9.57 -24.17 -20.59
C THR A 524 8.43 -23.21 -20.92
N GLU A 525 7.97 -23.19 -22.16
CA GLU A 525 6.88 -22.33 -22.63
C GLU A 525 5.51 -22.73 -22.03
N ASP A 526 5.40 -23.99 -21.56
CA ASP A 526 4.11 -24.57 -21.18
C ASP A 526 3.74 -24.36 -19.71
N VAL A 527 4.73 -24.19 -18.81
CA VAL A 527 4.49 -24.15 -17.36
C VAL A 527 5.51 -23.29 -16.64
N VAL A 528 5.07 -22.57 -15.61
CA VAL A 528 5.95 -21.82 -14.69
C VAL A 528 6.17 -22.63 -13.43
N ILE A 529 7.44 -22.98 -13.16
CA ILE A 529 7.84 -23.75 -11.99
C ILE A 529 8.72 -22.89 -11.08
N PHE A 530 8.36 -22.81 -9.83
CA PHE A 530 9.16 -22.16 -8.80
C PHE A 530 9.14 -22.97 -7.51
N ARG A 531 10.04 -22.65 -6.58
CA ARG A 531 10.05 -23.23 -5.25
C ARG A 531 10.37 -22.19 -4.17
N ARG A 532 9.99 -22.51 -2.95
CA ARG A 532 10.42 -21.81 -1.74
C ARG A 532 11.43 -22.70 -1.01
N ILE A 533 12.53 -22.12 -0.54
CA ILE A 533 13.61 -22.86 0.10
C ILE A 533 13.94 -22.21 1.42
N LEU A 534 13.96 -23.01 2.48
CA LEU A 534 14.45 -22.61 3.81
C LEU A 534 15.51 -23.63 4.25
N GLN A 535 16.77 -23.22 4.34
CA GLN A 535 17.92 -24.10 4.55
C GLN A 535 17.97 -25.20 3.48
N ASP A 536 17.84 -26.47 3.87
CA ASP A 536 17.83 -27.62 2.96
C ASP A 536 16.40 -28.13 2.67
N GLU A 537 15.36 -27.49 3.22
CA GLU A 537 13.96 -27.80 2.98
C GLU A 537 13.42 -27.00 1.81
N SER A 538 12.59 -27.61 0.96
CA SER A 538 11.94 -26.94 -0.19
C SER A 538 10.47 -27.37 -0.31
N LEU A 539 9.64 -26.44 -0.75
CA LEU A 539 8.24 -26.62 -1.15
C LEU A 539 8.02 -26.14 -2.58
#